data_0a4bb5045e16e5909a3b2e30c97e7d13
#
_entry.id   0a4bb5045e16e5909a3b2e30c97e7d13
#
_cell.length_a   1.000
_cell.length_b   1.000
_cell.length_c   1.000
_cell.angle_alpha   90.00
_cell.angle_beta   90.00
_cell.angle_gamma   90.00
#
_symmetry.space_group_name_H-M   'P 1'
#
loop_
_entity.id
_entity.type
_entity.pdbx_description
1 polymer ?
#
loop_
_entity_poly.entity_id
_entity_poly.type
_entity_poly.pdbx_seq_one_letter_code
_entity_poly.pdbx_strand_id
1 'polypeptide(L)'
;MAIRTFAAIDVGSFELEMGIYEMSYKTGIRRVDHIRHVIALGKDTYSEGKISYGLVEEMCQVLGEFVQIMKTYRVKDYRAYATSAMREARNNQIILEQIRVRTGLNVRIISNSEQRFISYKAIAAMAGEFNKVIQKGTAIVDVGFGSAQLSLFDKDALVTTQNLPLGTLRVRSLLAKIPATVSEHREQIEEIVDNELFTFRKMYLKDREINNLIGIGENILYIINRMDLKAYGDKIDAAAMNRFYDRLCQLTTDQIEEKFGVNSEYASLLLPSVVVYKRILELTGAEMFWVPGIRLCDGIAAEYAQDNKLVKFSHNFENDILAASRNMAKRYKCHTSHNQVLEQYALGIFDSMKKYHGLGSRERLLLQIAVLLHACGKFISIRNSNECSYNIIMSTEIIGLSHLEREIIANVVRYNIRDLYTSDAA
;
A
#
# COMPACT_ATOMS: atom_id res chain seq x y z
N MET A 1 -31.10 10.61 -9.98
CA MET A 1 -30.13 9.55 -10.32
C MET A 1 -30.22 8.48 -9.26
N ALA A 2 -30.23 7.20 -9.67
CA ALA A 2 -30.37 6.09 -8.74
C ALA A 2 -29.13 5.93 -7.87
N ILE A 3 -29.33 5.64 -6.59
CA ILE A 3 -28.26 5.24 -5.67
C ILE A 3 -27.74 3.88 -6.15
N ARG A 4 -26.41 3.75 -6.23
CA ARG A 4 -25.75 2.47 -6.50
C ARG A 4 -25.24 1.87 -5.19
N THR A 5 -25.50 0.59 -4.98
CA THR A 5 -24.89 -0.20 -3.91
C THR A 5 -23.67 -0.93 -4.44
N PHE A 6 -22.58 -0.85 -3.68
CA PHE A 6 -21.29 -1.43 -4.03
C PHE A 6 -20.66 -2.12 -2.81
N ALA A 7 -19.97 -3.24 -3.02
CA ALA A 7 -19.19 -3.90 -1.98
C ALA A 7 -17.68 -3.83 -2.31
N ALA A 8 -16.90 -3.43 -1.32
CA ALA A 8 -15.45 -3.55 -1.33
C ALA A 8 -15.03 -4.69 -0.41
N ILE A 9 -14.21 -5.62 -0.91
CA ILE A 9 -13.71 -6.76 -0.13
C ILE A 9 -12.18 -6.69 -0.10
N ASP A 10 -11.61 -6.77 1.11
CA ASP A 10 -10.18 -6.92 1.37
C ASP A 10 -9.90 -8.30 1.96
N VAL A 11 -9.11 -9.10 1.26
CA VAL A 11 -8.55 -10.35 1.77
C VAL A 11 -7.16 -10.04 2.31
N GLY A 12 -7.16 -9.60 3.57
CA GLY A 12 -5.96 -9.16 4.29
C GLY A 12 -5.13 -10.30 4.84
N SER A 13 -3.98 -9.97 5.44
CA SER A 13 -3.10 -10.97 6.07
C SER A 13 -3.60 -11.47 7.42
N PHE A 14 -4.45 -10.71 8.07
CA PHE A 14 -4.96 -11.01 9.42
C PHE A 14 -6.47 -10.99 9.50
N GLU A 15 -7.12 -10.25 8.63
CA GLU A 15 -8.56 -10.09 8.59
C GLU A 15 -9.10 -10.19 7.16
N LEU A 16 -10.33 -10.68 7.04
CA LEU A 16 -11.17 -10.48 5.87
C LEU A 16 -12.13 -9.34 6.17
N GLU A 17 -12.20 -8.37 5.30
CA GLU A 17 -13.06 -7.21 5.48
C GLU A 17 -13.98 -7.02 4.28
N MET A 18 -15.21 -6.58 4.56
CA MET A 18 -16.15 -6.14 3.54
C MET A 18 -16.82 -4.83 3.97
N GLY A 19 -16.70 -3.80 3.15
CA GLY A 19 -17.46 -2.57 3.27
C GLY A 19 -18.61 -2.53 2.27
N ILE A 20 -19.80 -2.18 2.73
CA ILE A 20 -20.98 -1.92 1.89
C ILE A 20 -21.16 -0.41 1.76
N TYR A 21 -21.27 0.08 0.52
CA TYR A 21 -21.34 1.50 0.20
C TYR A 21 -22.55 1.83 -0.64
N GLU A 22 -23.16 2.97 -0.34
CA GLU A 22 -24.10 3.64 -1.22
C GLU A 22 -23.41 4.84 -1.89
N MET A 23 -23.60 4.97 -3.20
CA MET A 23 -22.92 5.97 -4.00
C MET A 23 -23.88 6.68 -4.92
N SER A 24 -23.78 8.00 -4.99
CA SER A 24 -24.46 8.81 -6.00
C SER A 24 -23.67 10.09 -6.28
N TYR A 25 -23.90 10.69 -7.44
CA TYR A 25 -23.31 11.97 -7.80
C TYR A 25 -23.66 13.11 -6.82
N LYS A 26 -24.83 13.03 -6.17
CA LYS A 26 -25.29 14.06 -5.22
C LYS A 26 -24.76 13.88 -3.81
N THR A 27 -24.69 12.64 -3.33
CA THR A 27 -24.36 12.31 -1.94
C THR A 27 -22.92 11.83 -1.77
N GLY A 28 -22.18 11.67 -2.86
CA GLY A 28 -20.83 11.09 -2.82
C GLY A 28 -20.84 9.60 -2.45
N ILE A 29 -19.86 9.20 -1.67
CA ILE A 29 -19.67 7.84 -1.15
C ILE A 29 -20.08 7.82 0.32
N ARG A 30 -20.96 6.91 0.69
CA ARG A 30 -21.39 6.69 2.07
C ARG A 30 -21.23 5.22 2.41
N ARG A 31 -20.44 4.91 3.43
CA ARG A 31 -20.36 3.56 3.99
C ARG A 31 -21.64 3.26 4.78
N VAL A 32 -22.32 2.17 4.44
CA VAL A 32 -23.57 1.70 5.06
C VAL A 32 -23.28 0.66 6.12
N ASP A 33 -22.34 -0.25 5.83
CA ASP A 33 -21.98 -1.34 6.72
C ASP A 33 -20.50 -1.71 6.57
N HIS A 34 -19.94 -2.36 7.62
CA HIS A 34 -18.56 -2.84 7.62
C HIS A 34 -18.48 -4.13 8.44
N ILE A 35 -18.09 -5.20 7.78
CA ILE A 35 -18.01 -6.55 8.33
C ILE A 35 -16.54 -6.98 8.35
N ARG A 36 -16.11 -7.60 9.44
CA ARG A 36 -14.74 -8.11 9.62
C ARG A 36 -14.76 -9.52 10.18
N HIS A 37 -13.80 -10.32 9.74
CA HIS A 37 -13.52 -11.65 10.30
C HIS A 37 -12.02 -11.84 10.44
N VAL A 38 -11.56 -12.22 11.63
CA VAL A 38 -10.13 -12.49 11.93
C VAL A 38 -9.78 -13.89 11.45
N ILE A 39 -8.74 -14.03 10.61
CA ILE A 39 -8.34 -15.31 10.03
C ILE A 39 -6.83 -15.58 10.02
N ALA A 40 -6.00 -14.58 10.26
CA ALA A 40 -4.54 -14.68 10.38
C ALA A 40 -3.80 -15.44 9.24
N LEU A 41 -4.22 -15.25 7.97
CA LEU A 41 -3.62 -15.89 6.79
C LEU A 41 -2.10 -15.70 6.72
N GLY A 42 -1.61 -14.54 7.15
CA GLY A 42 -0.20 -14.20 7.16
C GLY A 42 0.65 -15.05 8.10
N LYS A 43 0.06 -15.67 9.12
CA LYS A 43 0.79 -16.58 10.03
C LYS A 43 1.44 -17.71 9.24
N ASP A 44 0.68 -18.38 8.40
CA ASP A 44 1.16 -19.49 7.57
C ASP A 44 2.07 -18.98 6.44
N THR A 45 1.69 -17.90 5.79
CA THR A 45 2.48 -17.37 4.66
C THR A 45 3.87 -16.93 5.09
N TYR A 46 4.02 -16.22 6.24
CA TYR A 46 5.30 -15.69 6.68
C TYR A 46 6.19 -16.73 7.40
N SER A 47 5.60 -17.83 7.89
CA SER A 47 6.36 -18.93 8.50
C SER A 47 6.72 -20.02 7.49
N GLU A 48 5.78 -20.44 6.64
CA GLU A 48 5.89 -21.60 5.76
C GLU A 48 5.89 -21.27 4.25
N GLY A 49 5.55 -20.04 3.88
CA GLY A 49 5.46 -19.59 2.50
C GLY A 49 4.23 -20.11 1.73
N LYS A 50 3.24 -20.66 2.44
CA LYS A 50 1.96 -21.15 1.86
C LYS A 50 0.86 -21.04 2.91
N ILE A 51 -0.39 -20.90 2.49
CA ILE A 51 -1.58 -20.90 3.35
C ILE A 51 -2.08 -22.34 3.47
N SER A 52 -2.33 -22.80 4.70
CA SER A 52 -2.82 -24.15 4.99
C SER A 52 -4.24 -24.37 4.46
N TYR A 53 -4.57 -25.64 4.20
CA TYR A 53 -5.88 -26.01 3.70
C TYR A 53 -7.01 -25.61 4.66
N GLY A 54 -6.81 -25.75 5.97
CA GLY A 54 -7.80 -25.34 6.98
C GLY A 54 -8.16 -23.87 6.92
N LEU A 55 -7.15 -22.99 6.78
CA LEU A 55 -7.38 -21.54 6.62
C LEU A 55 -8.04 -21.20 5.27
N VAL A 56 -7.71 -21.95 4.20
CA VAL A 56 -8.39 -21.77 2.91
C VAL A 56 -9.87 -22.17 3.00
N GLU A 57 -10.19 -23.24 3.73
CA GLU A 57 -11.55 -23.69 3.98
C GLU A 57 -12.35 -22.61 4.72
N GLU A 58 -11.83 -22.13 5.85
CA GLU A 58 -12.43 -21.05 6.65
C GLU A 58 -12.62 -19.76 5.82
N MET A 59 -11.60 -19.35 5.07
CA MET A 59 -11.66 -18.19 4.20
C MET A 59 -12.79 -18.32 3.16
N CYS A 60 -12.92 -19.48 2.49
CA CYS A 60 -13.98 -19.71 1.53
C CYS A 60 -15.38 -19.67 2.18
N GLN A 61 -15.50 -20.19 3.40
CA GLN A 61 -16.76 -20.11 4.16
C GLN A 61 -17.15 -18.65 4.43
N VAL A 62 -16.23 -17.87 5.00
CA VAL A 62 -16.47 -16.45 5.34
C VAL A 62 -16.78 -15.62 4.09
N LEU A 63 -16.03 -15.83 3.01
CA LEU A 63 -16.30 -15.15 1.74
C LEU A 63 -17.66 -15.55 1.16
N GLY A 64 -18.09 -16.80 1.37
CA GLY A 64 -19.44 -17.24 1.04
C GLY A 64 -20.53 -16.51 1.85
N GLU A 65 -20.29 -16.26 3.14
CA GLU A 65 -21.16 -15.44 3.99
C GLU A 65 -21.21 -13.97 3.49
N PHE A 66 -20.08 -13.41 3.09
CA PHE A 66 -20.04 -12.08 2.47
C PHE A 66 -20.93 -11.99 1.22
N VAL A 67 -20.93 -13.04 0.37
CA VAL A 67 -21.81 -13.11 -0.79
C VAL A 67 -23.30 -13.08 -0.39
N GLN A 68 -23.69 -13.76 0.69
CA GLN A 68 -25.07 -13.72 1.19
C GLN A 68 -25.45 -12.32 1.72
N ILE A 69 -24.53 -11.68 2.45
CA ILE A 69 -24.74 -10.31 2.94
C ILE A 69 -24.88 -9.35 1.75
N MET A 70 -24.04 -9.45 0.73
CA MET A 70 -24.16 -8.64 -0.50
C MET A 70 -25.55 -8.79 -1.16
N LYS A 71 -26.10 -10.01 -1.19
CA LYS A 71 -27.46 -10.24 -1.71
C LYS A 71 -28.51 -9.53 -0.86
N THR A 72 -28.39 -9.56 0.47
CA THR A 72 -29.30 -8.86 1.40
C THR A 72 -29.30 -7.35 1.16
N TYR A 73 -28.14 -6.76 0.93
CA TYR A 73 -28.00 -5.34 0.61
C TYR A 73 -28.28 -5.01 -0.86
N ARG A 74 -28.63 -6.00 -1.69
CA ARG A 74 -28.87 -5.88 -3.14
C ARG A 74 -27.70 -5.20 -3.84
N VAL A 75 -26.49 -5.57 -3.45
CA VAL A 75 -25.25 -5.09 -4.06
C VAL A 75 -25.24 -5.48 -5.54
N LYS A 76 -24.97 -4.50 -6.42
CA LYS A 76 -24.95 -4.72 -7.87
C LYS A 76 -23.56 -4.99 -8.40
N ASP A 77 -22.57 -4.33 -7.82
CA ASP A 77 -21.17 -4.43 -8.22
C ASP A 77 -20.28 -4.59 -7.01
N TYR A 78 -19.18 -5.31 -7.17
CA TYR A 78 -18.15 -5.45 -6.12
C TYR A 78 -16.75 -5.40 -6.70
N ARG A 79 -15.77 -5.13 -5.82
CA ARG A 79 -14.35 -5.40 -6.06
C ARG A 79 -13.79 -6.15 -4.86
N ALA A 80 -13.07 -7.22 -5.14
CA ALA A 80 -12.41 -8.02 -4.13
C ALA A 80 -10.90 -8.07 -4.40
N TYR A 81 -10.12 -7.58 -3.46
CA TYR A 81 -8.67 -7.53 -3.56
C TYR A 81 -8.02 -8.35 -2.46
N ALA A 82 -6.93 -9.04 -2.82
CA ALA A 82 -6.09 -9.76 -1.88
C ALA A 82 -4.72 -9.08 -1.78
N THR A 83 -4.17 -9.04 -0.57
CA THR A 83 -2.99 -8.27 -0.24
C THR A 83 -1.79 -9.15 0.14
N SER A 84 -0.95 -8.77 1.07
CA SER A 84 0.39 -9.32 1.26
C SER A 84 0.44 -10.83 1.53
N ALA A 85 -0.43 -11.39 2.35
CA ALA A 85 -0.40 -12.84 2.61
C ALA A 85 -0.65 -13.66 1.34
N MET A 86 -1.69 -13.31 0.58
CA MET A 86 -2.02 -13.96 -0.68
C MET A 86 -0.95 -13.71 -1.75
N ARG A 87 -0.39 -12.51 -1.79
CA ARG A 87 0.66 -12.14 -2.76
C ARG A 87 1.94 -12.97 -2.58
N GLU A 88 2.32 -13.23 -1.33
CA GLU A 88 3.55 -13.97 -0.99
C GLU A 88 3.35 -15.49 -0.91
N ALA A 89 2.12 -15.97 -0.82
CA ALA A 89 1.83 -17.40 -0.73
C ALA A 89 2.12 -18.12 -2.06
N ARG A 90 2.93 -19.18 -2.01
CA ARG A 90 3.28 -19.99 -3.19
C ARG A 90 2.09 -20.72 -3.82
N ASN A 91 1.04 -20.95 -3.06
CA ASN A 91 -0.18 -21.65 -3.50
C ASN A 91 -1.35 -20.71 -3.84
N ASN A 92 -1.08 -19.41 -4.04
CA ASN A 92 -2.10 -18.39 -4.23
C ASN A 92 -3.03 -18.65 -5.43
N GLN A 93 -2.52 -19.17 -6.55
CA GLN A 93 -3.34 -19.45 -7.74
C GLN A 93 -4.40 -20.53 -7.46
N ILE A 94 -4.02 -21.57 -6.74
CA ILE A 94 -4.95 -22.65 -6.33
C ILE A 94 -6.02 -22.07 -5.40
N ILE A 95 -5.63 -21.20 -4.47
CA ILE A 95 -6.54 -20.56 -3.52
C ILE A 95 -7.54 -19.65 -4.26
N LEU A 96 -7.08 -18.82 -5.19
CA LEU A 96 -7.95 -17.95 -5.98
C LEU A 96 -8.99 -18.76 -6.76
N GLU A 97 -8.58 -19.89 -7.34
CA GLU A 97 -9.51 -20.76 -8.05
C GLU A 97 -10.53 -21.43 -7.10
N GLN A 98 -10.11 -21.85 -5.91
CA GLN A 98 -11.03 -22.37 -4.90
C GLN A 98 -12.05 -21.31 -4.44
N ILE A 99 -11.63 -20.08 -4.20
CA ILE A 99 -12.53 -18.98 -3.87
C ILE A 99 -13.56 -18.81 -5.02
N ARG A 100 -13.08 -18.75 -6.26
CA ARG A 100 -13.93 -18.54 -7.43
C ARG A 100 -14.98 -19.64 -7.57
N VAL A 101 -14.57 -20.91 -7.46
CA VAL A 101 -15.46 -22.06 -7.64
C VAL A 101 -16.50 -22.16 -6.50
N ARG A 102 -16.08 -21.87 -5.26
CA ARG A 102 -16.92 -22.09 -4.07
C ARG A 102 -17.84 -20.90 -3.74
N THR A 103 -17.40 -19.69 -4.04
CA THR A 103 -18.12 -18.47 -3.65
C THR A 103 -18.65 -17.67 -4.85
N GLY A 104 -18.12 -17.91 -6.04
CA GLY A 104 -18.39 -17.10 -7.23
C GLY A 104 -17.65 -15.75 -7.24
N LEU A 105 -16.85 -15.45 -6.21
CA LEU A 105 -16.07 -14.20 -6.15
C LEU A 105 -14.84 -14.29 -7.04
N ASN A 106 -14.59 -13.21 -7.77
CA ASN A 106 -13.34 -13.00 -8.49
C ASN A 106 -12.43 -12.09 -7.65
N VAL A 107 -11.48 -12.70 -6.95
CA VAL A 107 -10.51 -11.98 -6.11
C VAL A 107 -9.24 -11.72 -6.91
N ARG A 108 -8.77 -10.47 -6.95
CA ARG A 108 -7.54 -10.07 -7.63
C ARG A 108 -6.45 -9.76 -6.59
N ILE A 109 -5.28 -10.36 -6.76
CA ILE A 109 -4.10 -9.99 -5.96
C ILE A 109 -3.58 -8.65 -6.48
N ILE A 110 -3.45 -7.67 -5.59
CA ILE A 110 -2.92 -6.34 -5.91
C ILE A 110 -1.48 -6.19 -5.42
N SER A 111 -0.68 -5.40 -6.15
CA SER A 111 0.66 -5.03 -5.73
C SER A 111 0.64 -4.08 -4.52
N ASN A 112 1.78 -3.96 -3.82
CA ASN A 112 1.93 -2.95 -2.76
C ASN A 112 1.68 -1.54 -3.30
N SER A 113 2.11 -1.28 -4.54
CA SER A 113 1.95 0.01 -5.19
C SER A 113 0.50 0.34 -5.50
N GLU A 114 -0.28 -0.64 -5.97
CA GLU A 114 -1.73 -0.49 -6.17
C GLU A 114 -2.45 -0.28 -4.84
N GLN A 115 -2.13 -1.08 -3.83
CA GLN A 115 -2.73 -0.97 -2.49
C GLN A 115 -2.57 0.45 -1.93
N ARG A 116 -1.35 0.99 -1.95
CA ARG A 116 -1.07 2.36 -1.51
C ARG A 116 -1.85 3.41 -2.31
N PHE A 117 -1.90 3.22 -3.62
CA PHE A 117 -2.60 4.16 -4.51
C PHE A 117 -4.11 4.19 -4.25
N ILE A 118 -4.68 3.02 -3.96
CA ILE A 118 -6.08 2.87 -3.55
C ILE A 118 -6.31 3.58 -2.21
N SER A 119 -5.46 3.37 -1.23
CA SER A 119 -5.54 4.05 0.07
C SER A 119 -5.41 5.58 -0.06
N TYR A 120 -4.58 6.07 -0.98
CA TYR A 120 -4.48 7.49 -1.32
C TYR A 120 -5.77 8.08 -1.83
N LYS A 121 -6.46 7.36 -2.72
CA LYS A 121 -7.75 7.81 -3.25
C LYS A 121 -8.77 7.99 -2.15
N ALA A 122 -8.74 7.14 -1.10
CA ALA A 122 -9.61 7.30 0.06
C ALA A 122 -9.33 8.60 0.81
N ILE A 123 -8.05 8.93 1.07
CA ILE A 123 -7.68 10.18 1.75
C ILE A 123 -8.09 11.39 0.91
N ALA A 124 -7.83 11.34 -0.39
CA ALA A 124 -8.17 12.43 -1.31
C ALA A 124 -9.67 12.63 -1.50
N ALA A 125 -10.48 11.57 -1.29
CA ALA A 125 -11.93 11.65 -1.29
C ALA A 125 -12.49 12.49 -0.13
N MET A 126 -11.73 12.64 0.95
CA MET A 126 -12.05 13.53 2.09
C MET A 126 -11.76 15.00 1.80
N ALA A 127 -11.92 15.42 0.59
CA ALA A 127 -11.66 16.66 -0.12
C ALA A 127 -11.43 17.93 0.73
N GLY A 128 -10.41 18.68 0.35
CA GLY A 128 -10.08 19.99 0.94
C GLY A 128 -8.95 19.94 1.99
N GLU A 129 -8.87 18.92 2.84
CA GLU A 129 -7.80 18.81 3.82
C GLU A 129 -6.56 18.14 3.23
N PHE A 130 -6.70 17.09 2.43
CA PHE A 130 -5.58 16.37 1.83
C PHE A 130 -4.66 17.30 1.03
N ASN A 131 -5.20 18.06 0.09
CA ASN A 131 -4.41 18.98 -0.74
C ASN A 131 -3.69 20.06 0.08
N LYS A 132 -4.24 20.47 1.23
CA LYS A 132 -3.59 21.44 2.14
C LYS A 132 -2.44 20.80 2.91
N VAL A 133 -2.63 19.56 3.35
CA VAL A 133 -1.67 18.85 4.19
C VAL A 133 -0.42 18.48 3.39
N ILE A 134 -0.56 18.00 2.14
CA ILE A 134 0.56 17.57 1.28
C ILE A 134 1.40 18.72 0.70
N GLN A 135 1.00 19.99 0.88
CA GLN A 135 1.83 21.14 0.49
C GLN A 135 3.11 21.28 1.31
N LYS A 136 3.10 20.79 2.54
CA LYS A 136 4.26 20.76 3.43
C LYS A 136 4.71 19.31 3.61
N GLY A 137 5.97 19.10 3.96
CA GLY A 137 6.51 17.75 4.18
C GLY A 137 5.52 16.85 4.95
N THR A 138 4.93 15.89 4.27
CA THR A 138 3.91 15.00 4.82
C THR A 138 4.30 13.55 4.58
N ALA A 139 4.18 12.71 5.60
CA ALA A 139 4.29 11.27 5.45
C ALA A 139 2.93 10.59 5.68
N ILE A 140 2.54 9.72 4.75
CA ILE A 140 1.42 8.80 4.94
C ILE A 140 1.99 7.46 5.37
N VAL A 141 1.48 6.94 6.47
CA VAL A 141 1.95 5.73 7.14
C VAL A 141 0.80 4.73 7.22
N ASP A 142 1.00 3.57 6.62
CA ASP A 142 0.11 2.42 6.71
C ASP A 142 0.90 1.24 7.27
N VAL A 143 0.74 0.94 8.55
CA VAL A 143 1.33 -0.24 9.16
C VAL A 143 0.31 -1.36 9.11
N GLY A 144 0.45 -2.22 8.11
CA GLY A 144 -0.37 -3.42 7.98
C GLY A 144 0.18 -4.59 8.78
N PHE A 145 -0.47 -5.74 8.66
CA PHE A 145 -0.03 -6.97 9.33
C PHE A 145 1.18 -7.62 8.64
N GLY A 146 1.33 -7.46 7.33
CA GLY A 146 2.43 -8.02 6.53
C GLY A 146 3.57 -7.08 6.24
N SER A 147 3.32 -5.77 6.18
CA SER A 147 4.31 -4.74 5.86
C SER A 147 3.89 -3.36 6.38
N ALA A 148 4.84 -2.44 6.48
CA ALA A 148 4.59 -1.03 6.70
C ALA A 148 4.89 -0.25 5.42
N GLN A 149 3.98 0.64 5.03
CA GLN A 149 4.09 1.46 3.83
C GLN A 149 4.26 2.92 4.23
N LEU A 150 5.34 3.54 3.76
CA LEU A 150 5.64 4.93 4.00
C LEU A 150 5.70 5.70 2.68
N SER A 151 4.96 6.79 2.60
CA SER A 151 4.90 7.64 1.41
C SER A 151 5.13 9.09 1.79
N LEU A 152 6.12 9.71 1.18
CA LEU A 152 6.51 11.08 1.46
C LEU A 152 5.99 12.02 0.39
N PHE A 153 5.33 13.09 0.80
CA PHE A 153 4.88 14.18 -0.03
C PHE A 153 5.58 15.48 0.36
N ASP A 154 5.86 16.30 -0.63
CA ASP A 154 6.34 17.65 -0.46
C ASP A 154 5.92 18.50 -1.67
N LYS A 155 5.48 19.74 -1.42
CA LYS A 155 5.03 20.68 -2.48
C LYS A 155 4.01 20.09 -3.44
N ASP A 156 2.97 19.47 -2.88
CA ASP A 156 1.87 18.84 -3.62
C ASP A 156 2.29 17.70 -4.55
N ALA A 157 3.44 17.10 -4.32
CA ALA A 157 3.95 16.01 -5.15
C ALA A 157 4.50 14.85 -4.31
N LEU A 158 4.30 13.63 -4.80
CA LEU A 158 4.89 12.45 -4.22
C LEU A 158 6.41 12.43 -4.44
N VAL A 159 7.16 12.40 -3.35
CA VAL A 159 8.62 12.32 -3.36
C VAL A 159 9.08 10.88 -3.51
N THR A 160 8.55 9.99 -2.69
CA THR A 160 8.85 8.56 -2.69
C THR A 160 7.78 7.78 -1.96
N THR A 161 7.72 6.50 -2.27
CA THR A 161 6.93 5.53 -1.51
C THR A 161 7.78 4.28 -1.31
N GLN A 162 7.73 3.71 -0.11
CA GLN A 162 8.51 2.53 0.25
C GLN A 162 7.65 1.55 1.02
N ASN A 163 7.92 0.27 0.79
CA ASN A 163 7.35 -0.82 1.53
C ASN A 163 8.44 -1.43 2.40
N LEU A 164 8.23 -1.41 3.70
CA LEU A 164 9.17 -1.97 4.69
C LEU A 164 8.60 -3.29 5.23
N PRO A 165 9.43 -4.30 5.49
CA PRO A 165 8.98 -5.59 6.03
C PRO A 165 8.64 -5.50 7.54
N LEU A 166 8.01 -4.39 7.94
CA LEU A 166 7.64 -4.05 9.32
C LEU A 166 6.15 -4.28 9.61
N GLY A 167 5.53 -5.24 8.93
CA GLY A 167 4.17 -5.68 9.28
C GLY A 167 4.14 -6.35 10.64
N THR A 168 3.13 -6.05 11.45
CA THR A 168 3.08 -6.46 12.86
C THR A 168 3.05 -7.97 13.05
N LEU A 169 2.32 -8.71 12.19
CA LEU A 169 2.30 -10.16 12.19
C LEU A 169 3.63 -10.75 11.71
N ARG A 170 4.29 -10.11 10.73
CA ARG A 170 5.61 -10.51 10.26
C ARG A 170 6.67 -10.35 11.36
N VAL A 171 6.69 -9.20 12.04
CA VAL A 171 7.60 -8.95 13.17
C VAL A 171 7.39 -9.98 14.26
N ARG A 172 6.13 -10.25 14.66
CA ARG A 172 5.81 -11.32 15.62
C ARG A 172 6.34 -12.70 15.18
N SER A 173 6.17 -13.03 13.90
CA SER A 173 6.61 -14.33 13.36
C SER A 173 8.14 -14.48 13.33
N LEU A 174 8.89 -13.39 13.19
CA LEU A 174 10.34 -13.38 13.32
C LEU A 174 10.77 -13.62 14.77
N LEU A 175 10.13 -12.94 15.72
CA LEU A 175 10.43 -13.08 17.15
C LEU A 175 10.13 -14.49 17.67
N ALA A 176 9.08 -15.15 17.20
CA ALA A 176 8.72 -16.50 17.60
C ALA A 176 9.83 -17.55 17.31
N LYS A 177 10.79 -17.21 16.46
CA LYS A 177 11.95 -18.06 16.13
C LYS A 177 13.15 -17.84 17.06
N ILE A 178 13.10 -16.83 17.94
CA ILE A 178 14.19 -16.43 18.81
C ILE A 178 13.77 -16.68 20.27
N PRO A 179 14.38 -17.62 20.99
CA PRO A 179 14.12 -17.80 22.41
C PRO A 179 14.58 -16.56 23.20
N ALA A 180 13.68 -15.90 23.88
CA ALA A 180 13.99 -14.68 24.62
C ALA A 180 12.98 -14.41 25.75
N THR A 181 13.38 -13.64 26.74
CA THR A 181 12.50 -13.10 27.78
C THR A 181 11.59 -11.98 27.19
N VAL A 182 10.56 -11.57 27.90
CA VAL A 182 9.66 -10.48 27.48
C VAL A 182 10.42 -9.17 27.25
N SER A 183 11.43 -8.88 28.09
CA SER A 183 12.26 -7.67 27.92
C SER A 183 13.13 -7.75 26.68
N GLU A 184 13.76 -8.89 26.43
CA GLU A 184 14.58 -9.12 25.23
C GLU A 184 13.75 -9.08 23.95
N HIS A 185 12.51 -9.59 23.97
CA HIS A 185 11.60 -9.48 22.82
C HIS A 185 11.31 -8.03 22.46
N ARG A 186 11.14 -7.15 23.45
CA ARG A 186 10.92 -5.72 23.20
C ARG A 186 12.12 -5.09 22.51
N GLU A 187 13.32 -5.32 23.04
CA GLU A 187 14.58 -4.79 22.48
C GLU A 187 14.79 -5.31 21.06
N GLN A 188 14.46 -6.56 20.79
CA GLN A 188 14.52 -7.15 19.45
C GLN A 188 13.53 -6.52 18.48
N ILE A 189 12.29 -6.21 18.91
CA ILE A 189 11.32 -5.48 18.06
C ILE A 189 11.89 -4.12 17.70
N GLU A 190 12.42 -3.40 18.69
CA GLU A 190 12.99 -2.07 18.48
C GLU A 190 14.17 -2.12 17.52
N GLU A 191 15.07 -3.09 17.68
CA GLU A 191 16.22 -3.28 16.79
C GLU A 191 15.80 -3.59 15.34
N ILE A 192 14.83 -4.50 15.14
CA ILE A 192 14.29 -4.81 13.81
C ILE A 192 13.72 -3.54 13.15
N VAL A 193 12.93 -2.78 13.90
CA VAL A 193 12.28 -1.56 13.40
C VAL A 193 13.33 -0.49 13.10
N ASP A 194 14.28 -0.27 14.00
CA ASP A 194 15.32 0.75 13.84
C ASP A 194 16.23 0.48 12.64
N ASN A 195 16.59 -0.78 12.38
CA ASN A 195 17.41 -1.16 11.21
C ASN A 195 16.73 -0.80 9.88
N GLU A 196 15.43 -1.11 9.75
CA GLU A 196 14.67 -0.79 8.55
C GLU A 196 14.46 0.73 8.40
N LEU A 197 14.12 1.41 9.50
CA LEU A 197 13.90 2.85 9.49
C LEU A 197 15.19 3.65 9.31
N PHE A 198 16.32 3.16 9.80
CA PHE A 198 17.63 3.77 9.53
C PHE A 198 17.92 3.82 8.04
N THR A 199 17.70 2.70 7.35
CA THR A 199 17.87 2.61 5.89
C THR A 199 16.92 3.56 5.18
N PHE A 200 15.65 3.61 5.58
CA PHE A 200 14.66 4.54 5.04
C PHE A 200 15.08 6.01 5.24
N ARG A 201 15.52 6.39 6.43
CA ARG A 201 16.01 7.74 6.75
C ARG A 201 17.15 8.15 5.84
N LYS A 202 18.18 7.30 5.76
CA LYS A 202 19.38 7.57 4.97
C LYS A 202 19.10 7.74 3.48
N MET A 203 18.22 6.90 2.94
CA MET A 203 18.00 6.84 1.50
C MET A 203 16.90 7.79 0.99
N TYR A 204 15.87 7.99 1.78
CA TYR A 204 14.63 8.63 1.33
C TYR A 204 14.26 9.89 2.08
N LEU A 205 14.32 9.89 3.40
CA LEU A 205 14.00 11.06 4.22
C LEU A 205 15.10 12.11 4.11
N LYS A 206 16.36 11.71 4.27
CA LYS A 206 17.53 12.63 4.26
C LYS A 206 17.32 13.81 5.23
N ASP A 207 17.46 15.03 4.71
CA ASP A 207 17.32 16.29 5.46
C ASP A 207 15.92 16.92 5.30
N ARG A 208 14.92 16.14 4.87
CA ARG A 208 13.54 16.63 4.73
C ARG A 208 12.86 16.71 6.10
N GLU A 209 12.23 17.82 6.33
CA GLU A 209 11.36 18.01 7.48
C GLU A 209 9.97 17.42 7.19
N ILE A 210 9.47 16.61 8.10
CA ILE A 210 8.11 16.07 8.03
C ILE A 210 7.27 16.80 9.07
N ASN A 211 6.37 17.64 8.59
CA ASN A 211 5.50 18.44 9.46
C ASN A 211 4.20 17.71 9.80
N ASN A 212 3.76 16.78 8.93
CA ASN A 212 2.50 16.10 9.09
C ASN A 212 2.69 14.58 8.94
N LEU A 213 2.06 13.82 9.82
CA LEU A 213 1.90 12.37 9.68
C LEU A 213 0.43 12.03 9.54
N ILE A 214 0.09 11.19 8.55
CA ILE A 214 -1.25 10.65 8.37
C ILE A 214 -1.15 9.14 8.59
N GLY A 215 -1.82 8.64 9.61
CA GLY A 215 -1.92 7.21 9.89
C GLY A 215 -3.18 6.63 9.29
N ILE A 216 -3.06 5.56 8.51
CA ILE A 216 -4.18 4.84 7.90
C ILE A 216 -4.09 3.34 8.18
N GLY A 217 -5.15 2.64 7.88
CA GLY A 217 -5.24 1.18 8.06
C GLY A 217 -5.71 0.74 9.45
N GLU A 218 -5.91 -0.57 9.60
CA GLU A 218 -6.55 -1.14 10.80
C GLU A 218 -5.70 -1.02 12.07
N ASN A 219 -4.37 -1.20 11.97
CA ASN A 219 -3.53 -1.18 13.17
C ASN A 219 -3.57 0.15 13.91
N ILE A 220 -3.52 1.29 13.21
CA ILE A 220 -3.60 2.60 13.88
C ILE A 220 -4.99 2.86 14.45
N LEU A 221 -6.05 2.43 13.74
CA LEU A 221 -7.41 2.51 14.24
C LEU A 221 -7.62 1.64 15.48
N TYR A 222 -7.00 0.48 15.49
CA TYR A 222 -7.04 -0.42 16.64
C TYR A 222 -6.33 0.18 17.86
N ILE A 223 -5.20 0.84 17.66
CA ILE A 223 -4.47 1.56 18.71
C ILE A 223 -5.30 2.72 19.26
N ILE A 224 -5.81 3.62 18.40
CA ILE A 224 -6.54 4.82 18.82
C ILE A 224 -7.80 4.50 19.62
N ASN A 225 -8.49 3.41 19.26
CA ASN A 225 -9.68 2.96 19.96
C ASN A 225 -9.41 2.38 21.37
N ARG A 226 -8.15 2.05 21.69
CA ARG A 226 -7.72 1.51 23.00
C ARG A 226 -6.89 2.48 23.84
N MET A 227 -6.37 3.49 23.21
CA MET A 227 -5.85 4.64 23.93
C MET A 227 -7.04 5.43 24.45
N ASP A 228 -7.03 5.84 25.71
CA ASP A 228 -8.05 6.71 26.32
C ASP A 228 -8.05 8.12 25.70
N LEU A 229 -8.06 8.18 24.37
CA LEU A 229 -7.87 9.39 23.56
C LEU A 229 -9.18 10.06 23.15
N LYS A 230 -10.31 9.78 23.81
CA LYS A 230 -11.57 10.48 23.57
C LYS A 230 -11.45 12.03 23.65
N ALA A 231 -10.32 12.51 24.20
CA ALA A 231 -10.04 13.95 24.31
C ALA A 231 -9.44 14.58 23.05
N TYR A 232 -8.89 13.81 22.11
CA TYR A 232 -8.09 14.32 20.98
C TYR A 232 -8.71 14.11 19.59
N GLY A 233 -9.91 13.51 19.51
CA GLY A 233 -10.59 13.26 18.23
C GLY A 233 -9.85 12.25 17.36
N ASP A 234 -9.44 12.67 16.17
CA ASP A 234 -8.76 11.86 15.14
C ASP A 234 -7.22 12.04 15.14
N LYS A 235 -6.63 12.58 16.22
CA LYS A 235 -5.18 12.85 16.34
C LYS A 235 -4.56 12.13 17.52
N ILE A 236 -3.32 11.66 17.34
CA ILE A 236 -2.49 11.05 18.38
C ILE A 236 -1.20 11.88 18.48
N ASP A 237 -0.94 12.51 19.63
CA ASP A 237 0.33 13.18 19.87
C ASP A 237 1.45 12.19 20.27
N ALA A 238 2.70 12.59 20.09
CA ALA A 238 3.87 11.79 20.44
C ALA A 238 3.91 11.44 21.94
N ALA A 239 3.46 12.33 22.82
CA ALA A 239 3.43 12.09 24.26
C ALA A 239 2.40 11.01 24.62
N ALA A 240 1.21 11.01 23.99
CA ALA A 240 0.21 9.98 24.20
C ALA A 240 0.70 8.61 23.67
N MET A 241 1.36 8.58 22.51
CA MET A 241 1.96 7.35 21.97
C MET A 241 3.03 6.79 22.93
N ASN A 242 3.90 7.65 23.48
CA ASN A 242 4.91 7.23 24.42
C ASN A 242 4.29 6.68 25.73
N ARG A 243 3.30 7.36 26.31
CA ARG A 243 2.60 6.87 27.50
C ARG A 243 1.93 5.51 27.25
N PHE A 244 1.35 5.32 26.06
CA PHE A 244 0.71 4.07 25.70
C PHE A 244 1.74 2.94 25.52
N TYR A 245 2.86 3.23 24.86
CA TYR A 245 3.98 2.32 24.74
C TYR A 245 4.51 1.89 26.13
N ASP A 246 4.82 2.83 27.03
CA ASP A 246 5.33 2.55 28.39
C ASP A 246 4.37 1.66 29.18
N ARG A 247 3.04 1.91 29.03
CA ARG A 247 2.01 1.08 29.63
C ARG A 247 1.98 -0.34 29.08
N LEU A 248 2.15 -0.52 27.77
CA LEU A 248 2.17 -1.84 27.15
C LEU A 248 3.42 -2.65 27.55
N CYS A 249 4.56 -1.99 27.69
CA CYS A 249 5.81 -2.62 28.10
C CYS A 249 5.76 -3.23 29.52
N GLN A 250 4.79 -2.83 30.34
CA GLN A 250 4.60 -3.36 31.70
C GLN A 250 3.59 -4.51 31.76
N LEU A 251 2.98 -4.89 30.63
CA LEU A 251 1.91 -5.88 30.58
C LEU A 251 2.37 -7.12 29.82
N THR A 252 1.93 -8.29 30.31
CA THR A 252 2.00 -9.52 29.51
C THR A 252 0.88 -9.54 28.46
N THR A 253 0.97 -10.45 27.48
CA THR A 253 -0.07 -10.63 26.46
C THR A 253 -1.44 -10.89 27.09
N ASP A 254 -1.50 -11.76 28.11
CA ASP A 254 -2.76 -12.09 28.81
C ASP A 254 -3.34 -10.86 29.54
N GLN A 255 -2.48 -10.04 30.15
CA GLN A 255 -2.91 -8.80 30.78
C GLN A 255 -3.39 -7.75 29.77
N ILE A 256 -2.80 -7.72 28.56
CA ILE A 256 -3.26 -6.88 27.45
C ILE A 256 -4.64 -7.35 26.99
N GLU A 257 -4.83 -8.67 26.83
CA GLU A 257 -6.12 -9.26 26.46
C GLU A 257 -7.23 -8.85 27.45
N GLU A 258 -7.01 -9.06 28.73
CA GLU A 258 -7.97 -8.72 29.79
C GLU A 258 -8.24 -7.21 29.85
N LYS A 259 -7.19 -6.39 29.90
CA LYS A 259 -7.27 -4.95 30.13
C LYS A 259 -7.93 -4.17 28.97
N PHE A 260 -7.71 -4.62 27.74
CA PHE A 260 -8.20 -3.94 26.55
C PHE A 260 -9.38 -4.65 25.88
N GLY A 261 -9.82 -5.79 26.42
CA GLY A 261 -10.94 -6.55 25.89
C GLY A 261 -10.72 -7.04 24.46
N VAL A 262 -9.50 -7.53 24.21
CA VAL A 262 -9.05 -7.99 22.89
C VAL A 262 -8.77 -9.48 22.93
N ASN A 263 -8.85 -10.18 21.81
CA ASN A 263 -8.41 -11.58 21.77
C ASN A 263 -6.88 -11.70 21.81
N SER A 264 -6.37 -12.87 22.12
CA SER A 264 -4.92 -13.13 22.26
C SER A 264 -4.13 -12.82 20.99
N GLU A 265 -4.70 -13.06 19.82
CA GLU A 265 -4.06 -12.75 18.54
C GLU A 265 -3.80 -11.24 18.40
N TYR A 266 -4.80 -10.39 18.67
CA TYR A 266 -4.62 -8.94 18.68
C TYR A 266 -3.71 -8.46 19.82
N ALA A 267 -3.84 -9.04 21.02
CA ALA A 267 -3.00 -8.68 22.15
C ALA A 267 -1.51 -8.83 21.83
N SER A 268 -1.15 -9.91 21.14
CA SER A 268 0.22 -10.19 20.73
C SER A 268 0.78 -9.25 19.64
N LEU A 269 -0.10 -8.56 18.89
CA LEU A 269 0.28 -7.63 17.81
C LEU A 269 0.33 -6.17 18.27
N LEU A 270 -0.21 -5.86 19.45
CA LEU A 270 -0.38 -4.48 19.89
C LEU A 270 0.96 -3.79 20.15
N LEU A 271 1.88 -4.44 20.89
CA LEU A 271 3.20 -3.89 21.16
C LEU A 271 4.03 -3.71 19.88
N PRO A 272 4.17 -4.69 18.97
CA PRO A 272 4.82 -4.48 17.68
C PRO A 272 4.24 -3.30 16.89
N SER A 273 2.91 -3.14 16.87
CA SER A 273 2.25 -2.03 16.20
C SER A 273 2.66 -0.67 16.78
N VAL A 274 2.60 -0.54 18.10
CA VAL A 274 2.93 0.71 18.80
C VAL A 274 4.40 1.07 18.64
N VAL A 275 5.30 0.08 18.69
CA VAL A 275 6.74 0.32 18.45
C VAL A 275 6.98 0.92 17.07
N VAL A 276 6.39 0.35 16.02
CA VAL A 276 6.58 0.85 14.65
C VAL A 276 6.10 2.31 14.54
N TYR A 277 4.89 2.65 15.03
CA TYR A 277 4.39 4.02 14.97
C TYR A 277 5.20 5.00 15.82
N LYS A 278 5.60 4.58 17.01
CA LYS A 278 6.45 5.38 17.90
C LYS A 278 7.79 5.70 17.23
N ARG A 279 8.46 4.70 16.65
CA ARG A 279 9.74 4.90 15.96
C ARG A 279 9.61 5.79 14.72
N ILE A 280 8.48 5.72 14.00
CA ILE A 280 8.21 6.62 12.88
C ILE A 280 8.03 8.07 13.37
N LEU A 281 7.34 8.32 14.49
CA LEU A 281 7.27 9.65 15.11
C LEU A 281 8.65 10.18 15.46
N GLU A 282 9.47 9.39 16.14
CA GLU A 282 10.83 9.74 16.51
C GLU A 282 11.72 10.01 15.30
N LEU A 283 11.62 9.17 14.27
CA LEU A 283 12.38 9.31 13.03
C LEU A 283 12.08 10.61 12.29
N THR A 284 10.82 11.00 12.25
CA THR A 284 10.34 12.16 11.49
C THR A 284 10.40 13.46 12.28
N GLY A 285 10.46 13.37 13.61
CA GLY A 285 10.33 14.51 14.50
C GLY A 285 8.94 15.15 14.49
N ALA A 286 7.94 14.49 13.91
CA ALA A 286 6.58 14.98 13.89
C ALA A 286 5.94 14.89 15.29
N GLU A 287 5.11 15.87 15.62
CA GLU A 287 4.51 15.95 16.96
C GLU A 287 3.25 15.10 17.09
N MET A 288 2.58 14.79 15.97
CA MET A 288 1.32 14.06 16.00
C MET A 288 1.03 13.27 14.71
N PHE A 289 0.20 12.22 14.83
CA PHE A 289 -0.51 11.58 13.74
C PHE A 289 -1.93 12.13 13.61
N TRP A 290 -2.34 12.44 12.39
CA TRP A 290 -3.75 12.53 12.02
C TRP A 290 -4.22 11.16 11.55
N VAL A 291 -5.33 10.67 12.10
CA VAL A 291 -5.89 9.33 11.83
C VAL A 291 -7.32 9.46 11.31
N PRO A 292 -7.51 9.67 9.99
CA PRO A 292 -8.82 9.99 9.41
C PRO A 292 -9.82 8.82 9.39
N GLY A 293 -9.50 7.68 9.96
CA GLY A 293 -10.40 6.53 10.01
C GLY A 293 -10.53 5.74 8.71
N ILE A 294 -9.55 5.83 7.82
CA ILE A 294 -9.58 5.26 6.48
C ILE A 294 -9.04 3.82 6.47
N ARG A 295 -9.74 2.97 5.72
CA ARG A 295 -9.43 1.57 5.45
C ARG A 295 -9.21 1.33 3.96
N LEU A 296 -8.63 0.18 3.60
CA LEU A 296 -8.45 -0.20 2.20
C LEU A 296 -9.81 -0.31 1.47
N CYS A 297 -10.84 -0.84 2.11
CA CYS A 297 -12.20 -0.90 1.55
C CYS A 297 -12.74 0.48 1.14
N ASP A 298 -12.44 1.55 1.90
CA ASP A 298 -12.85 2.92 1.55
C ASP A 298 -12.15 3.39 0.27
N GLY A 299 -10.88 3.01 0.09
CA GLY A 299 -10.12 3.29 -1.13
C GLY A 299 -10.64 2.54 -2.35
N ILE A 300 -10.99 1.26 -2.19
CA ILE A 300 -11.61 0.45 -3.24
C ILE A 300 -12.93 1.07 -3.69
N ALA A 301 -13.72 1.55 -2.73
CA ALA A 301 -14.98 2.23 -2.99
C ALA A 301 -14.77 3.58 -3.71
N ALA A 302 -13.76 4.36 -3.31
CA ALA A 302 -13.40 5.61 -3.94
C ALA A 302 -12.92 5.42 -5.39
N GLU A 303 -12.12 4.39 -5.63
CA GLU A 303 -11.66 4.01 -6.98
C GLU A 303 -12.85 3.62 -7.88
N TYR A 304 -13.73 2.76 -7.41
CA TYR A 304 -14.95 2.38 -8.15
C TYR A 304 -15.81 3.59 -8.48
N ALA A 305 -15.99 4.50 -7.52
CA ALA A 305 -16.78 5.73 -7.73
C ALA A 305 -16.14 6.65 -8.76
N GLN A 306 -14.80 6.77 -8.79
CA GLN A 306 -14.06 7.53 -9.80
C GLN A 306 -14.25 6.93 -11.20
N ASP A 307 -14.05 5.62 -11.35
CA ASP A 307 -14.17 4.92 -12.63
C ASP A 307 -15.57 5.03 -13.22
N ASN A 308 -16.60 5.06 -12.36
CA ASN A 308 -18.00 5.24 -12.74
C ASN A 308 -18.44 6.71 -12.81
N LYS A 309 -17.51 7.67 -12.67
CA LYS A 309 -17.77 9.11 -12.71
C LYS A 309 -18.78 9.59 -11.67
N LEU A 310 -18.90 8.90 -10.55
CA LEU A 310 -19.77 9.28 -9.42
C LEU A 310 -19.10 10.32 -8.51
N VAL A 311 -17.77 10.34 -8.50
CA VAL A 311 -16.95 11.30 -7.74
C VAL A 311 -15.87 11.85 -8.65
N LYS A 312 -15.54 13.13 -8.51
CA LYS A 312 -14.41 13.76 -9.18
C LYS A 312 -13.41 14.19 -8.11
N PHE A 313 -12.20 13.68 -8.21
CA PHE A 313 -11.11 14.13 -7.35
C PHE A 313 -10.55 15.46 -7.83
N SER A 314 -10.20 16.33 -6.91
CA SER A 314 -9.47 17.57 -7.20
C SER A 314 -7.98 17.32 -7.39
N HIS A 315 -7.45 16.22 -6.83
CA HIS A 315 -6.05 15.82 -6.94
C HIS A 315 -5.80 15.00 -8.21
N ASN A 316 -4.65 15.25 -8.87
CA ASN A 316 -4.25 14.53 -10.08
C ASN A 316 -3.24 13.42 -9.73
N PHE A 317 -3.72 12.22 -9.56
CA PHE A 317 -2.92 11.04 -9.23
C PHE A 317 -1.92 10.62 -10.31
N GLU A 318 -2.17 10.91 -11.60
CA GLU A 318 -1.20 10.61 -12.66
C GLU A 318 0.06 11.46 -12.50
N ASN A 319 -0.09 12.70 -12.05
CA ASN A 319 1.04 13.56 -11.73
C ASN A 319 1.91 13.00 -10.60
N ASP A 320 1.33 12.33 -9.61
CA ASP A 320 2.09 11.66 -8.54
C ASP A 320 2.93 10.50 -9.07
N ILE A 321 2.35 9.68 -9.96
CA ILE A 321 3.05 8.57 -10.61
C ILE A 321 4.26 9.11 -11.40
N LEU A 322 4.04 10.18 -12.17
CA LEU A 322 5.10 10.83 -12.95
C LEU A 322 6.13 11.50 -12.05
N ALA A 323 5.72 12.16 -10.98
CA ALA A 323 6.63 12.79 -10.01
C ALA A 323 7.53 11.73 -9.34
N ALA A 324 6.96 10.61 -8.90
CA ALA A 324 7.69 9.48 -8.36
C ALA A 324 8.70 8.91 -9.37
N SER A 325 8.29 8.75 -10.63
CA SER A 325 9.14 8.26 -11.71
C SER A 325 10.29 9.24 -12.02
N ARG A 326 10.03 10.55 -12.05
CA ARG A 326 11.07 11.59 -12.19
C ARG A 326 12.04 11.62 -11.02
N ASN A 327 11.55 11.46 -9.79
CA ASN A 327 12.39 11.37 -8.59
C ASN A 327 13.28 10.13 -8.64
N MET A 328 12.75 9.00 -9.12
CA MET A 328 13.53 7.79 -9.38
C MET A 328 14.61 8.02 -10.44
N ALA A 329 14.28 8.62 -11.59
CA ALA A 329 15.24 8.97 -12.63
C ALA A 329 16.36 9.88 -12.09
N LYS A 330 16.01 10.90 -11.28
CA LYS A 330 16.98 11.77 -10.60
C LYS A 330 17.90 11.02 -9.63
N ARG A 331 17.34 10.07 -8.87
CA ARG A 331 18.10 9.22 -7.94
C ARG A 331 19.17 8.41 -8.67
N TYR A 332 18.86 7.86 -9.83
CA TYR A 332 19.76 7.10 -10.69
C TYR A 332 20.52 7.97 -11.69
N LYS A 333 20.60 9.29 -11.45
CA LYS A 333 21.38 10.24 -12.24
C LYS A 333 21.07 10.23 -13.75
N CYS A 334 19.83 9.95 -14.13
CA CYS A 334 19.41 10.09 -15.52
C CYS A 334 19.55 11.54 -15.99
N HIS A 335 19.89 11.72 -17.26
CA HIS A 335 20.12 13.03 -17.86
C HIS A 335 18.80 13.75 -18.12
N THR A 336 18.46 14.75 -17.30
CA THR A 336 17.14 15.38 -17.28
C THR A 336 16.76 16.01 -18.63
N SER A 337 17.65 16.80 -19.26
CA SER A 337 17.33 17.47 -20.53
C SER A 337 17.18 16.48 -21.69
N HIS A 338 17.99 15.40 -21.70
CA HIS A 338 17.79 14.33 -22.69
C HIS A 338 16.44 13.65 -22.52
N ASN A 339 16.06 13.31 -21.28
CA ASN A 339 14.78 12.69 -20.99
C ASN A 339 13.60 13.57 -21.41
N GLN A 340 13.68 14.90 -21.20
CA GLN A 340 12.62 15.83 -21.62
C GLN A 340 12.42 15.84 -23.14
N VAL A 341 13.50 15.86 -23.92
CA VAL A 341 13.43 15.83 -25.39
C VAL A 341 12.88 14.49 -25.86
N LEU A 342 13.36 13.37 -25.30
CA LEU A 342 12.90 12.04 -25.66
C LEU A 342 11.43 11.84 -25.28
N GLU A 343 11.01 12.33 -24.11
CA GLU A 343 9.61 12.32 -23.66
C GLU A 343 8.70 13.03 -24.67
N GLN A 344 9.09 14.23 -25.12
CA GLN A 344 8.34 15.00 -26.10
C GLN A 344 8.19 14.25 -27.42
N TYR A 345 9.25 13.66 -27.97
CA TYR A 345 9.18 12.92 -29.22
C TYR A 345 8.39 11.62 -29.08
N ALA A 346 8.64 10.82 -28.05
CA ALA A 346 7.96 9.56 -27.85
C ALA A 346 6.43 9.74 -27.70
N LEU A 347 6.04 10.72 -26.91
CA LEU A 347 4.61 11.02 -26.73
C LEU A 347 3.99 11.64 -28.00
N GLY A 348 4.72 12.49 -28.72
CA GLY A 348 4.26 13.04 -29.99
C GLY A 348 4.03 11.96 -31.06
N ILE A 349 4.92 10.98 -31.15
CA ILE A 349 4.76 9.82 -32.03
C ILE A 349 3.57 8.97 -31.60
N PHE A 350 3.48 8.65 -30.30
CA PHE A 350 2.36 7.89 -29.76
C PHE A 350 1.01 8.54 -30.08
N ASP A 351 0.86 9.83 -29.80
CA ASP A 351 -0.37 10.56 -30.02
C ASP A 351 -0.72 10.64 -31.53
N SER A 352 0.28 10.79 -32.42
CA SER A 352 0.09 10.81 -33.87
C SER A 352 -0.36 9.46 -34.43
N MET A 353 0.12 8.37 -33.83
CA MET A 353 -0.15 7.00 -34.27
C MET A 353 -1.38 6.39 -33.62
N LYS A 354 -2.12 7.15 -32.82
CA LYS A 354 -3.27 6.65 -32.04
C LYS A 354 -4.30 5.88 -32.87
N LYS A 355 -4.53 6.28 -34.12
CA LYS A 355 -5.44 5.58 -35.04
C LYS A 355 -4.98 4.18 -35.43
N TYR A 356 -3.68 3.91 -35.36
CA TYR A 356 -3.08 2.65 -35.77
C TYR A 356 -2.93 1.66 -34.62
N HIS A 357 -2.48 2.12 -33.44
CA HIS A 357 -2.24 1.23 -32.31
C HIS A 357 -3.47 1.04 -31.41
N GLY A 358 -4.46 1.95 -31.41
CA GLY A 358 -5.68 1.83 -30.61
C GLY A 358 -5.48 1.90 -29.08
N LEU A 359 -4.27 2.22 -28.62
CA LEU A 359 -3.92 2.29 -27.21
C LEU A 359 -4.51 3.56 -26.54
N GLY A 360 -4.75 3.50 -25.23
CA GLY A 360 -5.36 4.55 -24.44
C GLY A 360 -4.40 5.45 -23.66
N SER A 361 -4.96 6.21 -22.74
CA SER A 361 -4.20 7.11 -21.86
C SER A 361 -3.31 6.34 -20.88
N ARG A 362 -3.72 5.14 -20.48
CA ARG A 362 -2.95 4.32 -19.55
C ARG A 362 -1.66 3.83 -20.20
N GLU A 363 -1.71 3.31 -21.40
CA GLU A 363 -0.51 2.87 -22.15
C GLU A 363 0.40 4.07 -22.49
N ARG A 364 -0.18 5.24 -22.74
CA ARG A 364 0.58 6.49 -22.91
C ARG A 364 1.38 6.85 -21.66
N LEU A 365 0.77 6.70 -20.46
CA LEU A 365 1.45 6.89 -19.18
C LEU A 365 2.60 5.89 -18.99
N LEU A 366 2.37 4.60 -19.32
CA LEU A 366 3.40 3.57 -19.22
C LEU A 366 4.59 3.87 -20.13
N LEU A 367 4.35 4.31 -21.38
CA LEU A 367 5.40 4.75 -22.29
C LEU A 367 6.18 5.94 -21.73
N GLN A 368 5.48 6.93 -21.15
CA GLN A 368 6.11 8.10 -20.55
C GLN A 368 7.04 7.70 -19.39
N ILE A 369 6.62 6.76 -18.54
CA ILE A 369 7.44 6.23 -17.44
C ILE A 369 8.65 5.46 -17.99
N ALA A 370 8.46 4.64 -19.03
CA ALA A 370 9.56 3.90 -19.67
C ALA A 370 10.63 4.87 -20.21
N VAL A 371 10.21 5.96 -20.86
CA VAL A 371 11.09 7.01 -21.33
C VAL A 371 11.86 7.69 -20.20
N LEU A 372 11.21 8.02 -19.09
CA LEU A 372 11.86 8.62 -17.94
C LEU A 372 12.94 7.73 -17.32
N LEU A 373 12.74 6.41 -17.35
CA LEU A 373 13.56 5.43 -16.64
C LEU A 373 14.54 4.66 -17.56
N HIS A 374 14.50 4.86 -18.89
CA HIS A 374 15.28 4.07 -19.85
C HIS A 374 16.78 4.02 -19.57
N ALA A 375 17.34 5.08 -19.00
CA ALA A 375 18.77 5.21 -18.75
C ALA A 375 19.20 4.98 -17.30
N CYS A 376 18.28 4.57 -16.39
CA CYS A 376 18.59 4.46 -14.95
C CYS A 376 19.67 3.40 -14.66
N GLY A 377 19.78 2.37 -15.48
CA GLY A 377 20.79 1.32 -15.35
C GLY A 377 22.22 1.76 -15.63
N LYS A 378 22.41 2.89 -16.35
CA LYS A 378 23.76 3.48 -16.56
C LYS A 378 24.44 3.86 -15.24
N PHE A 379 23.66 4.08 -14.19
CA PHE A 379 24.19 4.31 -12.85
C PHE A 379 24.98 3.12 -12.29
N ILE A 380 24.63 1.90 -12.72
CA ILE A 380 25.28 0.65 -12.30
C ILE A 380 26.30 0.21 -13.34
N SER A 381 25.93 0.13 -14.63
CA SER A 381 26.79 -0.34 -15.71
C SER A 381 26.45 0.38 -17.02
N ILE A 382 27.48 0.91 -17.69
CA ILE A 382 27.31 1.52 -19.01
C ILE A 382 27.12 0.43 -20.07
N ARG A 383 27.84 -0.68 -19.97
CA ARG A 383 27.79 -1.79 -20.95
C ARG A 383 26.46 -2.52 -20.91
N ASN A 384 25.97 -2.84 -19.72
CA ASN A 384 24.74 -3.60 -19.51
C ASN A 384 23.59 -2.70 -19.02
N SER A 385 23.52 -1.46 -19.49
CA SER A 385 22.60 -0.45 -18.95
C SER A 385 21.14 -0.85 -19.03
N ASN A 386 20.72 -1.53 -20.11
CA ASN A 386 19.32 -1.93 -20.30
C ASN A 386 18.90 -3.02 -19.33
N GLU A 387 19.74 -4.04 -19.14
CA GLU A 387 19.49 -5.10 -18.16
C GLU A 387 19.49 -4.56 -16.73
N CYS A 388 20.42 -3.65 -16.41
CA CYS A 388 20.43 -2.96 -15.12
C CYS A 388 19.18 -2.09 -14.93
N SER A 389 18.70 -1.41 -15.98
CA SER A 389 17.44 -0.63 -15.93
C SER A 389 16.24 -1.54 -15.68
N TYR A 390 16.15 -2.67 -16.38
CA TYR A 390 15.14 -3.67 -16.15
C TYR A 390 15.10 -4.11 -14.68
N ASN A 391 16.25 -4.50 -14.13
CA ASN A 391 16.36 -4.97 -12.75
C ASN A 391 16.01 -3.86 -11.73
N ILE A 392 16.41 -2.62 -11.98
CA ILE A 392 16.04 -1.47 -11.15
C ILE A 392 14.52 -1.29 -11.14
N ILE A 393 13.88 -1.28 -12.32
CA ILE A 393 12.44 -1.07 -12.45
C ILE A 393 11.67 -2.22 -11.79
N MET A 394 12.08 -3.48 -12.01
CA MET A 394 11.44 -4.65 -11.41
C MET A 394 11.60 -4.70 -9.88
N SER A 395 12.73 -4.22 -9.36
CA SER A 395 13.02 -4.19 -7.92
C SER A 395 12.50 -2.94 -7.20
N THR A 396 12.01 -1.94 -7.94
CA THR A 396 11.52 -0.68 -7.37
C THR A 396 10.00 -0.64 -7.46
N GLU A 397 9.35 -0.19 -6.40
CA GLU A 397 7.92 0.04 -6.43
C GLU A 397 7.61 1.45 -6.95
N ILE A 398 6.84 1.53 -8.02
CA ILE A 398 6.31 2.78 -8.57
C ILE A 398 4.82 2.82 -8.24
N ILE A 399 4.42 3.82 -7.49
CA ILE A 399 3.05 3.93 -7.00
C ILE A 399 2.04 3.87 -8.15
N GLY A 400 0.90 3.23 -7.90
CA GLY A 400 -0.20 3.16 -8.86
C GLY A 400 0.04 2.26 -10.06
N LEU A 401 1.16 1.48 -10.07
CA LEU A 401 1.42 0.48 -11.09
C LEU A 401 1.16 -0.94 -10.57
N SER A 402 0.47 -1.74 -11.36
CA SER A 402 0.36 -3.17 -11.14
C SER A 402 1.69 -3.88 -11.43
N HIS A 403 1.81 -5.15 -11.01
CA HIS A 403 2.96 -5.98 -11.36
C HIS A 403 3.16 -6.09 -12.86
N LEU A 404 2.08 -6.32 -13.62
CA LEU A 404 2.11 -6.44 -15.08
C LEU A 404 2.55 -5.14 -15.74
N GLU A 405 2.01 -4.00 -15.32
CA GLU A 405 2.38 -2.70 -15.88
C GLU A 405 3.85 -2.37 -15.63
N ARG A 406 4.37 -2.68 -14.44
CA ARG A 406 5.78 -2.54 -14.12
C ARG A 406 6.65 -3.43 -15.01
N GLU A 407 6.23 -4.67 -15.24
CA GLU A 407 6.91 -5.61 -16.13
C GLU A 407 6.90 -5.12 -17.59
N ILE A 408 5.78 -4.57 -18.06
CA ILE A 408 5.69 -3.94 -19.39
C ILE A 408 6.71 -2.81 -19.51
N ILE A 409 6.75 -1.87 -18.56
CA ILE A 409 7.71 -0.77 -18.55
C ILE A 409 9.15 -1.30 -18.56
N ALA A 410 9.45 -2.26 -17.69
CA ALA A 410 10.78 -2.85 -17.57
C ALA A 410 11.23 -3.52 -18.87
N ASN A 411 10.34 -4.27 -19.52
CA ASN A 411 10.63 -4.92 -20.80
C ASN A 411 10.78 -3.91 -21.95
N VAL A 412 9.95 -2.88 -22.02
CA VAL A 412 10.12 -1.79 -23.00
C VAL A 412 11.52 -1.15 -22.86
N VAL A 413 11.98 -0.94 -21.63
CA VAL A 413 13.32 -0.38 -21.37
C VAL A 413 14.41 -1.39 -21.69
N ARG A 414 14.24 -2.66 -21.34
CA ARG A 414 15.21 -3.74 -21.61
C ARG A 414 15.50 -3.92 -23.09
N TYR A 415 14.44 -3.96 -23.89
CA TYR A 415 14.51 -4.18 -25.33
C TYR A 415 14.64 -2.88 -26.15
N ASN A 416 14.83 -1.74 -25.53
CA ASN A 416 15.21 -0.49 -26.19
C ASN A 416 16.68 -0.54 -26.61
N ILE A 417 17.02 -1.41 -27.59
CA ILE A 417 18.39 -1.71 -27.97
C ILE A 417 18.77 -0.93 -29.23
N ARG A 418 20.02 -0.46 -29.23
CA ARG A 418 20.74 0.01 -30.41
C ARG A 418 21.09 -1.09 -31.42
N ASP A 419 20.83 -2.34 -31.11
CA ASP A 419 21.33 -3.52 -31.82
C ASP A 419 20.60 -3.84 -33.14
N LEU A 420 19.78 -2.93 -33.65
CA LEU A 420 19.27 -3.03 -35.02
C LEU A 420 20.38 -2.83 -36.12
N TYR A 421 21.61 -2.55 -35.71
CA TYR A 421 22.69 -2.24 -36.62
C TYR A 421 23.94 -3.13 -36.50
N THR A 422 23.98 -4.16 -35.70
CA THR A 422 25.21 -4.90 -35.43
C THR A 422 25.18 -6.41 -35.69
N SER A 423 24.09 -7.03 -36.11
CA SER A 423 24.08 -8.48 -36.24
C SER A 423 24.00 -9.05 -37.66
N ASP A 424 23.70 -8.28 -38.69
CA ASP A 424 23.48 -8.85 -40.03
C ASP A 424 24.35 -8.25 -41.16
N ALA A 425 25.53 -7.74 -40.82
CA ALA A 425 26.54 -7.38 -41.82
C ALA A 425 27.86 -8.08 -41.52
N ALA A 426 27.84 -9.42 -41.50
CA ALA A 426 29.03 -10.25 -41.61
C ALA A 426 28.69 -11.51 -42.41
#